data_9ab91e4b605737ff9a9b4fa02c00036d
#
_entry.id   9ab91e4b605737ff9a9b4fa02c00036d
#
_cell.length_a   1.000
_cell.length_b   1.000
_cell.length_c   1.000
_cell.angle_alpha   90.00
_cell.angle_beta   90.00
_cell.angle_gamma   90.00
#
_symmetry.space_group_name_H-M   'P 1'
#
loop_
_entity.id
_entity.type
_entity.pdbx_description
1 polymer ?
#
loop_
_entity_poly.entity_id
_entity_poly.type
_entity_poly.pdbx_seq_one_letter_code
_entity_poly.pdbx_strand_id
1 'polypeptide(L)'
;MSRENQIETVQKLLQPLLTEDIFLVDIKIKPINNIKIFLDADSGLGIEKCIRINRALYKIMEEMAIYPDGDFSLEVSSPGIDEPLKIHRQYVKNIGREVEVTMNDDSKNMGKLISVNEDQLEIEYTEGKNKKAVIKQLVIPFSDIKQVKVQIKF
;
A
#
# COMPACT_ATOMS: atom_id res chain seq x y z
N MET A 1 20.34 16.80 8.71
CA MET A 1 18.87 16.64 8.58
C MET A 1 18.43 15.35 9.25
N SER A 2 17.42 15.41 10.11
CA SER A 2 16.90 14.20 10.74
C SER A 2 16.20 13.32 9.71
N ARG A 3 16.01 12.05 10.05
CA ARG A 3 15.33 11.09 9.17
C ARG A 3 13.90 11.55 8.87
N GLU A 4 13.21 12.09 9.87
CA GLU A 4 11.85 12.61 9.72
C GLU A 4 11.81 13.79 8.75
N ASN A 5 12.78 14.70 8.86
CA ASN A 5 12.87 15.85 7.95
C ASN A 5 13.17 15.42 6.51
N GLN A 6 13.98 14.37 6.34
CA GLN A 6 14.25 13.80 5.02
C GLN A 6 12.98 13.24 4.39
N ILE A 7 12.19 12.50 5.15
CA ILE A 7 10.92 11.93 4.69
C ILE A 7 9.96 13.05 4.29
N GLU A 8 9.80 14.07 5.12
CA GLU A 8 8.94 15.21 4.82
C GLU A 8 9.38 15.95 3.56
N THR A 9 10.67 16.16 3.38
CA THR A 9 11.22 16.83 2.21
C THR A 9 10.92 16.02 0.95
N VAL A 10 11.19 14.72 0.97
CA VAL A 10 10.92 13.83 -0.16
C VAL A 10 9.42 13.82 -0.48
N GLN A 11 8.58 13.76 0.54
CA GLN A 11 7.13 13.76 0.37
C GLN A 11 6.64 15.04 -0.29
N LYS A 12 7.16 16.19 0.10
CA LYS A 12 6.80 17.48 -0.50
C LYS A 12 7.21 17.57 -1.97
N LEU A 13 8.38 17.04 -2.30
CA LEU A 13 8.86 17.03 -3.68
C LEU A 13 8.10 16.03 -4.55
N LEU A 14 7.66 14.94 -3.95
CA LEU A 14 6.90 13.89 -4.63
C LEU A 14 5.48 14.35 -4.97
N GLN A 15 4.84 15.09 -4.07
CA GLN A 15 3.43 15.44 -4.16
C GLN A 15 3.01 16.02 -5.53
N PRO A 16 3.73 16.99 -6.12
CA PRO A 16 3.36 17.52 -7.44
C PRO A 16 3.48 16.52 -8.59
N LEU A 17 4.20 15.42 -8.38
CA LEU A 17 4.39 14.38 -9.39
C LEU A 17 3.27 13.33 -9.38
N LEU A 18 2.45 13.33 -8.32
CA LEU A 18 1.35 12.40 -8.19
C LEU A 18 0.10 12.94 -8.87
N THR A 19 -0.70 12.04 -9.44
CA THR A 19 -2.01 12.38 -10.02
C THR A 19 -3.11 12.05 -9.00
N GLU A 20 -4.36 12.37 -9.33
CA GLU A 20 -5.50 12.01 -8.49
C GLU A 20 -5.62 10.51 -8.28
N ASP A 21 -5.21 9.73 -9.27
CA ASP A 21 -5.27 8.26 -9.26
C ASP A 21 -4.13 7.64 -8.45
N ILE A 22 -2.95 8.26 -8.44
CA ILE A 22 -1.73 7.73 -7.79
C ILE A 22 -1.54 8.35 -6.42
N PHE A 23 -1.33 7.50 -5.43
CA PHE A 23 -1.16 7.96 -4.04
C PHE A 23 0.04 7.30 -3.36
N LEU A 24 0.55 7.98 -2.35
CA LEU A 24 1.68 7.50 -1.56
C LEU A 24 1.21 6.47 -0.52
N VAL A 25 1.89 5.33 -0.48
CA VAL A 25 1.65 4.30 0.53
C VAL A 25 2.68 4.40 1.66
N ASP A 26 3.96 4.47 1.32
CA ASP A 26 5.02 4.49 2.33
C ASP A 26 6.32 5.05 1.76
N ILE A 27 7.15 5.61 2.63
CA ILE A 27 8.53 6.02 2.31
C ILE A 27 9.44 5.41 3.36
N LYS A 28 10.45 4.67 2.91
CA LYS A 28 11.46 4.08 3.78
C LYS A 28 12.84 4.61 3.37
N ILE A 29 13.62 5.05 4.34
CA ILE A 29 15.00 5.49 4.10
C ILE A 29 15.92 4.61 4.95
N LYS A 30 16.75 3.84 4.27
CA LYS A 30 17.72 2.95 4.93
C LYS A 30 19.12 3.52 4.80
N PRO A 31 20.04 3.21 5.72
CA PRO A 31 21.44 3.61 5.58
C PRO A 31 22.06 2.99 4.31
N ILE A 32 22.84 3.70 3.55
CA ILE A 32 23.16 5.14 3.60
C ILE A 32 22.34 5.85 2.54
N ASN A 33 21.33 6.63 2.95
CA ASN A 33 20.49 7.41 2.04
C ASN A 33 19.84 6.59 0.91
N ASN A 34 19.40 5.37 1.24
CA ASN A 34 18.66 4.50 0.31
C ASN A 34 17.17 4.75 0.48
N ILE A 35 16.58 5.48 -0.45
CA ILE A 35 15.19 5.91 -0.36
C ILE A 35 14.33 4.96 -1.19
N LYS A 36 13.34 4.37 -0.53
CA LYS A 36 12.32 3.53 -1.19
C LYS A 36 10.95 4.17 -1.01
N ILE A 37 10.28 4.40 -2.12
CA ILE A 37 8.95 5.00 -2.14
C ILE A 37 7.99 3.97 -2.70
N PHE A 38 6.93 3.71 -1.95
CA PHE A 38 5.87 2.80 -2.36
C PHE A 38 4.64 3.62 -2.73
N LEU A 39 4.23 3.51 -3.98
CA LEU A 39 3.04 4.17 -4.51
C LEU A 39 2.02 3.13 -4.94
N ASP A 40 0.76 3.52 -4.94
CA ASP A 40 -0.29 2.69 -5.51
C ASP A 40 -1.24 3.60 -6.29
N ALA A 41 -2.13 3.02 -7.04
CA ALA A 41 -3.11 3.78 -7.83
C ALA A 41 -4.46 3.07 -7.78
N ASP A 42 -5.54 3.85 -7.78
CA ASP A 42 -6.89 3.28 -7.76
C ASP A 42 -7.13 2.36 -8.97
N SER A 43 -6.60 2.73 -10.13
CA SER A 43 -6.71 1.95 -11.37
C SER A 43 -5.60 0.90 -11.55
N GLY A 44 -4.66 0.84 -10.62
CA GLY A 44 -3.47 0.01 -10.75
C GLY A 44 -2.26 0.81 -11.23
N LEU A 45 -1.09 0.50 -10.70
CA LEU A 45 0.14 1.24 -10.98
C LEU A 45 1.09 0.37 -11.80
N GLY A 46 1.36 0.82 -13.05
CA GLY A 46 2.30 0.14 -13.93
C GLY A 46 3.74 0.58 -13.71
N ILE A 47 4.68 -0.26 -14.17
CA ILE A 47 6.12 -0.02 -14.06
C ILE A 47 6.52 1.30 -14.73
N GLU A 48 5.92 1.61 -15.89
CA GLU A 48 6.25 2.82 -16.64
C GLU A 48 6.01 4.09 -15.84
N LYS A 49 4.90 4.16 -15.11
CA LYS A 49 4.57 5.31 -14.28
C LYS A 49 5.56 5.42 -13.10
N CYS A 50 5.94 4.29 -12.51
CA CYS A 50 6.94 4.26 -11.45
C CYS A 50 8.29 4.79 -11.94
N ILE A 51 8.72 4.36 -13.13
CA ILE A 51 9.99 4.82 -13.72
C ILE A 51 9.95 6.31 -14.00
N ARG A 52 8.86 6.80 -14.53
CA ARG A 52 8.69 8.23 -14.84
C ARG A 52 8.76 9.09 -13.59
N ILE A 53 8.07 8.69 -12.54
CA ILE A 53 8.08 9.41 -11.26
C ILE A 53 9.47 9.34 -10.64
N ASN A 54 10.11 8.18 -10.68
CA ASN A 54 11.46 8.00 -10.16
C ASN A 54 12.44 8.98 -10.82
N ARG A 55 12.43 9.03 -12.15
CA ARG A 55 13.32 9.92 -12.91
C ARG A 55 13.08 11.39 -12.59
N ALA A 56 11.81 11.78 -12.53
CA ALA A 56 11.43 13.16 -12.25
C ALA A 56 11.84 13.57 -10.84
N LEU A 57 11.58 12.73 -9.85
CA LEU A 57 11.93 13.01 -8.46
C LEU A 57 13.45 13.02 -8.26
N TYR A 58 14.15 12.06 -8.86
CA TYR A 58 15.62 11.98 -8.77
C TYR A 58 16.25 13.28 -9.28
N LYS A 59 15.79 13.76 -10.43
CA LYS A 59 16.29 14.99 -11.02
C LYS A 59 16.07 16.21 -10.10
N ILE A 60 14.89 16.30 -9.51
CA ILE A 60 14.57 17.39 -8.58
C ILE A 60 15.48 17.33 -7.35
N MET A 61 15.67 16.15 -6.77
CA MET A 61 16.51 15.97 -5.60
C MET A 61 17.97 16.30 -5.89
N GLU A 62 18.46 15.94 -7.08
CA GLU A 62 19.81 16.25 -7.52
C GLU A 62 19.99 17.75 -7.72
N GLU A 63 19.05 18.41 -8.42
CA GLU A 63 19.10 19.85 -8.66
C GLU A 63 19.03 20.68 -7.37
N MET A 64 18.27 20.21 -6.39
CA MET A 64 18.15 20.89 -5.09
C MET A 64 19.28 20.54 -4.12
N ALA A 65 20.18 19.65 -4.53
CA ALA A 65 21.32 19.20 -3.72
C ALA A 65 20.90 18.78 -2.29
N ILE A 66 19.82 18.03 -2.18
CA ILE A 66 19.31 17.54 -0.89
C ILE A 66 20.36 16.66 -0.21
N TYR A 67 21.11 15.88 -1.01
CA TYR A 67 22.30 15.15 -0.57
C TYR A 67 23.49 15.75 -1.30
N PRO A 68 24.19 16.73 -0.69
CA PRO A 68 25.24 17.49 -1.39
C PRO A 68 26.35 16.68 -2.03
N ASP A 69 26.65 15.51 -1.44
CA ASP A 69 27.70 14.63 -1.97
C ASP A 69 27.20 13.72 -3.10
N GLY A 70 25.91 13.80 -3.44
CA GLY A 70 25.32 12.96 -4.46
C GLY A 70 25.13 11.51 -4.04
N ASP A 71 25.34 11.20 -2.78
CA ASP A 71 25.33 9.84 -2.23
C ASP A 71 23.92 9.44 -1.80
N PHE A 72 23.06 9.16 -2.78
CA PHE A 72 21.73 8.62 -2.47
C PHE A 72 21.26 7.71 -3.58
N SER A 73 20.37 6.80 -3.25
CA SER A 73 19.64 5.98 -4.21
C SER A 73 18.14 6.19 -4.05
N LEU A 74 17.43 6.09 -5.14
CA LEU A 74 15.99 6.28 -5.15
C LEU A 74 15.33 5.14 -5.92
N GLU A 75 14.38 4.48 -5.28
CA GLU A 75 13.57 3.45 -5.90
C GLU A 75 12.09 3.79 -5.68
N VAL A 76 11.33 3.86 -6.76
CA VAL A 76 9.88 4.04 -6.73
C VAL A 76 9.24 2.76 -7.24
N SER A 77 8.39 2.16 -6.44
CA SER A 77 7.72 0.91 -6.81
C SER A 77 6.30 0.85 -6.22
N SER A 78 5.55 -0.13 -6.67
CA SER A 78 4.26 -0.44 -6.04
C SER A 78 4.47 -1.54 -5.00
N PRO A 79 3.66 -1.58 -3.93
CA PRO A 79 3.68 -2.71 -3.01
C PRO A 79 3.26 -3.98 -3.77
N GLY A 80 4.00 -5.06 -3.56
CA GLY A 80 3.61 -6.35 -4.12
C GLY A 80 2.39 -6.92 -3.41
N ILE A 81 1.81 -7.96 -4.00
CA ILE A 81 0.67 -8.68 -3.40
C ILE A 81 1.05 -9.34 -2.07
N ASP A 82 2.34 -9.56 -1.86
CA ASP A 82 2.84 -10.15 -0.62
C ASP A 82 2.92 -9.12 0.52
N GLU A 83 2.76 -7.84 0.20
CA GLU A 83 2.77 -6.79 1.21
C GLU A 83 1.36 -6.56 1.77
N PRO A 84 1.23 -6.40 3.10
CA PRO A 84 -0.06 -6.08 3.69
C PRO A 84 -0.57 -4.71 3.25
N LEU A 85 -1.89 -4.56 3.20
CA LEU A 85 -2.51 -3.27 2.97
C LEU A 85 -2.23 -2.35 4.17
N LYS A 86 -1.87 -1.10 3.91
CA LYS A 86 -1.47 -0.14 4.95
C LYS A 86 -2.44 1.00 5.15
N ILE A 87 -2.93 1.59 4.06
CA ILE A 87 -3.75 2.79 4.14
C ILE A 87 -5.17 2.52 3.67
N HIS A 88 -6.11 3.32 4.15
CA HIS A 88 -7.54 3.17 3.87
C HIS A 88 -7.83 3.09 2.37
N ARG A 89 -7.19 3.94 1.58
CA ARG A 89 -7.41 3.99 0.14
C ARG A 89 -7.07 2.67 -0.57
N GLN A 90 -6.07 1.94 -0.06
CA GLN A 90 -5.75 0.60 -0.57
C GLN A 90 -6.88 -0.39 -0.28
N TYR A 91 -7.48 -0.30 0.90
CA TYR A 91 -8.63 -1.16 1.22
C TYR A 91 -9.81 -0.86 0.30
N VAL A 92 -10.12 0.42 0.10
CA VAL A 92 -11.23 0.84 -0.75
C VAL A 92 -11.06 0.34 -2.18
N LYS A 93 -9.86 0.47 -2.74
CA LYS A 93 -9.60 0.02 -4.13
C LYS A 93 -9.72 -1.49 -4.29
N ASN A 94 -9.57 -2.24 -3.20
CA ASN A 94 -9.62 -3.71 -3.23
C ASN A 94 -10.97 -4.29 -2.83
N ILE A 95 -12.00 -3.45 -2.64
CA ILE A 95 -13.36 -3.94 -2.42
C ILE A 95 -13.77 -4.77 -3.64
N GLY A 96 -14.30 -5.96 -3.38
CA GLY A 96 -14.67 -6.92 -4.41
C GLY A 96 -13.64 -8.00 -4.65
N ARG A 97 -12.46 -7.90 -4.04
CA ARG A 97 -11.38 -8.89 -4.17
C ARG A 97 -11.31 -9.77 -2.94
N GLU A 98 -10.75 -10.98 -3.13
CA GLU A 98 -10.48 -11.87 -2.01
C GLU A 98 -9.32 -11.35 -1.18
N VAL A 99 -9.48 -11.40 0.13
CA VAL A 99 -8.45 -10.97 1.08
C VAL A 99 -8.25 -12.04 2.16
N GLU A 100 -7.05 -12.07 2.71
CA GLU A 100 -6.73 -12.86 3.90
C GLU A 100 -6.50 -11.90 5.05
N VAL A 101 -7.34 -11.99 6.08
CA VAL A 101 -7.24 -11.17 7.29
C VAL A 101 -6.56 -11.99 8.37
N THR A 102 -5.40 -11.52 8.84
CA THR A 102 -4.71 -12.14 9.97
C THR A 102 -5.07 -11.36 11.23
N MET A 103 -5.62 -12.06 12.20
CA MET A 103 -6.04 -11.47 13.47
C MET A 103 -4.84 -11.33 14.43
N ASN A 104 -5.00 -10.57 15.50
CA ASN A 104 -3.95 -10.38 16.50
C ASN A 104 -3.52 -11.69 17.17
N ASP A 105 -4.39 -12.69 17.21
CA ASP A 105 -4.09 -14.02 17.76
C ASP A 105 -3.49 -14.97 16.70
N ASP A 106 -3.13 -14.43 15.52
CA ASP A 106 -2.59 -15.15 14.37
C ASP A 106 -3.59 -16.06 13.64
N SER A 107 -4.86 -16.06 14.04
CA SER A 107 -5.89 -16.75 13.27
C SER A 107 -6.15 -16.00 11.96
N LYS A 108 -6.61 -16.72 10.96
CA LYS A 108 -6.83 -16.17 9.62
C LYS A 108 -8.27 -16.36 9.17
N ASN A 109 -8.81 -15.32 8.56
CA ASN A 109 -10.11 -15.34 7.93
C ASN A 109 -9.97 -14.93 6.47
N MET A 110 -10.52 -15.71 5.57
CA MET A 110 -10.46 -15.43 4.14
C MET A 110 -11.85 -15.15 3.62
N GLY A 111 -11.95 -14.18 2.73
CA GLY A 111 -13.22 -13.83 2.13
C GLY A 111 -13.08 -12.67 1.16
N LYS A 112 -14.20 -12.33 0.54
CA LYS A 112 -14.29 -11.20 -0.37
C LYS A 112 -14.50 -9.92 0.45
N LEU A 113 -13.66 -8.92 0.24
CA LEU A 113 -13.82 -7.63 0.91
C LEU A 113 -15.03 -6.92 0.31
N ILE A 114 -16.06 -6.65 1.10
CA ILE A 114 -17.30 -6.04 0.62
C ILE A 114 -17.48 -4.61 1.07
N SER A 115 -16.94 -4.23 2.22
CA SER A 115 -16.98 -2.85 2.68
C SER A 115 -15.84 -2.56 3.64
N VAL A 116 -15.50 -1.29 3.80
CA VAL A 116 -14.48 -0.83 4.72
C VAL A 116 -14.81 0.60 5.15
N ASN A 117 -14.63 0.87 6.44
CA ASN A 117 -14.67 2.24 6.97
C ASN A 117 -13.43 2.47 7.84
N GLU A 118 -13.40 3.57 8.58
CA GLU A 118 -12.23 3.91 9.40
C GLU A 118 -12.01 2.94 10.57
N ASP A 119 -13.06 2.29 11.05
CA ASP A 119 -13.01 1.46 12.25
C ASP A 119 -12.99 -0.03 11.99
N GLN A 120 -13.52 -0.48 10.85
CA GLN A 120 -13.74 -1.90 10.58
C GLN A 120 -13.80 -2.21 9.10
N LEU A 121 -13.67 -3.49 8.79
CA LEU A 121 -13.95 -4.01 7.46
C LEU A 121 -14.98 -5.15 7.54
N GLU A 122 -15.57 -5.46 6.40
CA GLU A 122 -16.52 -6.55 6.28
C GLU A 122 -16.12 -7.46 5.13
N ILE A 123 -16.09 -8.75 5.39
CA ILE A 123 -15.80 -9.76 4.37
C ILE A 123 -17.00 -10.71 4.21
N GLU A 124 -17.11 -11.26 3.02
CA GLU A 124 -18.11 -12.25 2.69
C GLU A 124 -17.42 -13.57 2.38
N TYR A 125 -17.89 -14.64 2.98
CA TYR A 125 -17.33 -15.98 2.76
C TYR A 125 -18.43 -17.03 2.67
N THR A 126 -18.10 -18.17 2.08
CA THR A 126 -19.04 -19.28 1.94
C THR A 126 -18.69 -20.37 2.95
N GLU A 127 -19.67 -20.76 3.75
CA GLU A 127 -19.53 -21.87 4.70
C GLU A 127 -20.36 -23.05 4.22
N GLY A 128 -19.78 -24.24 4.27
CA GLY A 128 -20.43 -25.47 3.80
C GLY A 128 -20.06 -25.79 2.35
N LYS A 129 -20.61 -26.90 1.85
CA LYS A 129 -20.33 -27.40 0.51
C LYS A 129 -21.62 -27.71 -0.25
N ASN A 130 -21.58 -27.50 -1.58
CA ASN A 130 -22.68 -27.80 -2.50
C ASN A 130 -23.97 -27.09 -2.12
N LYS A 131 -25.09 -27.82 -2.09
CA LYS A 131 -26.41 -27.25 -1.77
C LYS A 131 -26.54 -26.74 -0.35
N LYS A 132 -25.63 -27.14 0.54
CA LYS A 132 -25.60 -26.68 1.92
C LYS A 132 -24.73 -25.44 2.12
N ALA A 133 -24.12 -24.93 1.06
CA ALA A 133 -23.27 -23.74 1.13
C ALA A 133 -24.13 -22.52 1.48
N VAL A 134 -23.68 -21.79 2.48
CA VAL A 134 -24.34 -20.56 2.94
C VAL A 134 -23.34 -19.42 2.85
N ILE A 135 -23.78 -18.30 2.28
CA ILE A 135 -22.97 -17.08 2.23
C ILE A 135 -23.12 -16.36 3.57
N LYS A 136 -21.98 -16.10 4.21
CA LYS A 136 -21.93 -15.40 5.50
C LYS A 136 -21.10 -14.14 5.39
N GLN A 137 -21.41 -13.18 6.23
CA GLN A 137 -20.68 -11.92 6.33
C GLN A 137 -20.09 -11.79 7.72
N LEU A 138 -18.85 -11.28 7.77
CA LEU A 138 -18.14 -11.08 9.02
C LEU A 138 -17.61 -9.66 9.08
N VAL A 139 -18.00 -8.93 10.11
CA VAL A 139 -17.49 -7.59 10.39
C VAL A 139 -16.32 -7.72 11.35
N ILE A 140 -15.16 -7.16 10.99
CA ILE A 140 -13.94 -7.27 11.79
C ILE A 140 -13.41 -5.87 12.11
N PRO A 141 -13.34 -5.50 13.39
CA PRO A 141 -12.73 -4.22 13.79
C PRO A 141 -11.23 -4.22 13.48
N PHE A 142 -10.71 -3.10 13.00
CA PHE A 142 -9.27 -2.97 12.73
C PHE A 142 -8.42 -3.19 13.98
N SER A 143 -8.95 -2.89 15.17
CA SER A 143 -8.25 -3.13 16.44
C SER A 143 -7.93 -4.61 16.68
N ASP A 144 -8.68 -5.52 16.05
CA ASP A 144 -8.47 -6.97 16.16
C ASP A 144 -7.60 -7.53 15.04
N ILE A 145 -7.23 -6.69 14.06
CA ILE A 145 -6.51 -7.12 12.86
C ILE A 145 -5.03 -6.82 12.97
N LYS A 146 -4.20 -7.83 12.68
CA LYS A 146 -2.76 -7.69 12.58
C LYS A 146 -2.34 -7.22 11.20
N GLN A 147 -2.90 -7.83 10.14
CA GLN A 147 -2.64 -7.46 8.75
C GLN A 147 -3.70 -8.02 7.81
N VAL A 148 -3.81 -7.39 6.64
CA VAL A 148 -4.69 -7.84 5.55
C VAL A 148 -3.88 -7.90 4.26
N LYS A 149 -3.96 -9.02 3.57
CA LYS A 149 -3.31 -9.22 2.27
C LYS A 149 -4.33 -9.57 1.20
N VAL A 150 -4.15 -9.02 0.01
CA VAL A 150 -4.98 -9.37 -1.15
C VAL A 150 -4.56 -10.74 -1.66
N GLN A 151 -5.53 -11.58 -1.97
CA GLN A 151 -5.29 -12.91 -2.53
C GLN A 151 -5.52 -12.88 -4.04
N ILE A 152 -4.61 -13.49 -4.79
CA ILE A 152 -4.78 -13.67 -6.23
C ILE A 152 -5.25 -15.09 -6.48
N LYS A 153 -6.35 -15.20 -7.22
CA LYS A 153 -6.84 -16.50 -7.69
C LYS A 153 -6.31 -16.77 -9.08
N PHE A 154 -5.71 -17.90 -9.23
CA PHE A 154 -5.23 -18.38 -10.53
C PHE A 154 -6.21 -19.38 -11.11
#